data_a8ce57268cc0a6d159a5c76cc0e3390f
#
_entry.id   a8ce57268cc0a6d159a5c76cc0e3390f
#
_cell.length_a   1.000
_cell.length_b   1.000
_cell.length_c   1.000
_cell.angle_alpha   90.00
_cell.angle_beta   90.00
_cell.angle_gamma   90.00
#
_symmetry.space_group_name_H-M   'P 1'
#
loop_
_entity.id
_entity.type
_entity.pdbx_description
1 polymer ?
#
loop_
_entity_poly.entity_id
_entity_poly.type
_entity_poly.pdbx_seq_one_letter_code
_entity_poly.pdbx_strand_id
1 'polypeptide(L)'
;MAGTAQVVKCAHLLLLIGCFAALAQEAPTVPPPAPAALLPEKNQCPGRAEPVAVGSVQWNGWGRDISNTRYQPEPAIRATDVPKLALKWAFGFQNGTDLGQPTMVDDRLFVTSSSGRIYALDAKTGCTYWTYDAPAGSRTAVSIGELGQAKRAAIPRKLKRTLAHLDVIKAPSAAFFGDDRGALYALDAQKGTLLWKTQIDSHPTARIVGAPILYNDRLYVAMGSTEEKSAANPNYSCCTFRGSISAVDIAGGRVLWKSYTVLEEPQPTHKNGTGVPEFGPAGAAISSPPTIDPKRGVLYVGTGRSTTGVEQSLTDAVAAFGLNDGKLRWVKQLNVKGQTESGGFTSPPLLRSLASGNEIILAAQISGVVYGLDPDHGGEILWQHRLGGASTAAATPATAGDGAGAAASANEGGVAWGAAADHRSLFVAVSGLLAQPGNLGGSLWALDLKTGTPRWLTPAPATPCSWSEGPCSHAQSQAVTVMPGSVFSGSMDGHLRAYSTINGKILWDFNTAKPFQTQNGVRASGGPLEHGGATIVNGTVYINSGNTLLAFSVDGK
;
A
#
# COMPACT_ATOMS: atom_id res chain seq x y z
N MET A 1 78.54 -58.12 1.71
CA MET A 1 78.82 -58.25 3.14
C MET A 1 77.57 -57.64 3.78
N ALA A 2 76.59 -58.36 4.04
CA ALA A 2 76.14 -59.09 5.22
C ALA A 2 75.99 -58.12 6.42
N GLY A 3 74.81 -57.90 6.85
CA GLY A 3 74.40 -57.18 8.08
C GLY A 3 72.92 -57.27 8.34
N THR A 4 72.59 -58.25 9.01
CA THR A 4 71.44 -58.85 9.62
C THR A 4 70.39 -57.91 10.18
N ALA A 5 69.15 -58.33 9.94
CA ALA A 5 67.93 -57.81 10.53
C ALA A 5 67.77 -58.13 12.01
N GLN A 6 67.20 -57.22 12.78
CA GLN A 6 66.62 -57.53 14.10
C GLN A 6 65.19 -57.02 14.19
N VAL A 7 64.28 -57.94 14.32
CA VAL A 7 62.86 -57.77 14.54
C VAL A 7 62.64 -57.48 16.01
N VAL A 8 62.06 -56.34 16.33
CA VAL A 8 61.49 -56.09 17.67
C VAL A 8 59.99 -56.03 17.54
N LYS A 9 59.28 -56.97 18.20
CA LYS A 9 57.88 -56.99 18.41
C LYS A 9 57.52 -55.92 19.44
N CYS A 10 56.72 -54.98 19.10
CA CYS A 10 55.98 -54.12 20.07
C CYS A 10 54.49 -54.41 20.04
N ALA A 11 53.99 -54.62 21.23
CA ALA A 11 52.61 -55.00 21.53
C ALA A 11 51.62 -53.88 21.20
N HIS A 12 50.44 -54.29 20.72
CA HIS A 12 49.28 -53.42 20.49
C HIS A 12 48.66 -52.92 21.80
N LEU A 13 48.66 -51.61 22.00
CA LEU A 13 47.81 -50.93 22.96
C LEU A 13 46.77 -50.12 22.17
N LEU A 14 45.55 -50.64 22.08
CA LEU A 14 44.39 -49.97 21.50
C LEU A 14 43.93 -48.85 22.43
N LEU A 15 44.24 -47.61 22.12
CA LEU A 15 43.58 -46.40 22.68
C LEU A 15 42.35 -46.08 21.81
N LEU A 16 41.16 -46.37 22.33
CA LEU A 16 39.89 -45.89 21.79
C LEU A 16 39.78 -44.36 22.04
N ILE A 17 40.10 -43.57 21.04
CA ILE A 17 39.73 -42.15 21.03
C ILE A 17 38.27 -42.07 20.55
N GLY A 18 37.35 -41.93 21.51
CA GLY A 18 35.96 -41.63 21.23
C GLY A 18 35.84 -40.22 20.65
N CYS A 19 35.54 -40.12 19.37
CA CYS A 19 35.03 -38.85 18.78
C CYS A 19 33.64 -38.54 19.39
N PHE A 20 33.58 -37.69 20.40
CA PHE A 20 32.38 -37.01 20.76
C PHE A 20 32.02 -36.00 19.68
N ALA A 21 31.16 -36.38 18.73
CA ALA A 21 30.45 -35.41 17.90
C ALA A 21 29.52 -34.66 18.85
N ALA A 22 29.87 -33.43 19.21
CA ALA A 22 28.96 -32.51 19.87
C ALA A 22 27.83 -32.21 18.87
N LEU A 23 26.71 -32.90 19.00
CA LEU A 23 25.44 -32.49 18.42
C LEU A 23 25.09 -31.14 19.07
N ALA A 24 25.32 -30.04 18.38
CA ALA A 24 24.74 -28.76 18.74
C ALA A 24 23.22 -28.94 18.69
N GLN A 25 22.60 -29.14 19.84
CA GLN A 25 21.17 -29.04 19.99
C GLN A 25 20.80 -27.59 19.68
N GLU A 26 20.19 -27.34 18.52
CA GLU A 26 19.47 -26.11 18.26
C GLU A 26 18.45 -25.95 19.41
N ALA A 27 18.57 -24.85 20.15
CA ALA A 27 17.59 -24.49 21.15
C ALA A 27 16.23 -24.41 20.46
N PRO A 28 15.17 -25.02 21.02
CA PRO A 28 13.86 -24.97 20.41
C PRO A 28 13.45 -23.49 20.29
N THR A 29 13.32 -23.00 19.07
CA THR A 29 12.73 -21.70 18.79
C THR A 29 11.30 -21.76 19.26
N VAL A 30 11.00 -21.10 20.38
CA VAL A 30 9.63 -20.93 20.86
C VAL A 30 8.88 -20.21 19.74
N PRO A 31 7.86 -20.83 19.13
CA PRO A 31 7.08 -20.13 18.11
C PRO A 31 6.51 -18.86 18.73
N PRO A 32 6.46 -17.75 17.98
CA PRO A 32 5.86 -16.53 18.49
C PRO A 32 4.45 -16.85 19.00
N PRO A 33 4.03 -16.25 20.13
CA PRO A 33 2.71 -16.51 20.68
C PRO A 33 1.66 -16.27 19.60
N ALA A 34 0.70 -17.19 19.51
CA ALA A 34 -0.42 -17.05 18.60
C ALA A 34 -1.09 -15.70 18.86
N PRO A 35 -1.46 -14.93 17.81
CA PRO A 35 -2.15 -13.68 18.01
C PRO A 35 -3.37 -13.89 18.90
N ALA A 36 -3.55 -12.98 19.87
CA ALA A 36 -4.68 -13.07 20.79
C ALA A 36 -5.99 -13.17 19.99
N ALA A 37 -6.83 -14.14 20.34
CA ALA A 37 -8.10 -14.34 19.66
C ALA A 37 -8.93 -13.05 19.69
N LEU A 38 -9.43 -12.67 18.52
CA LEU A 38 -10.29 -11.49 18.40
C LEU A 38 -11.66 -11.79 19.03
N LEU A 39 -12.12 -10.90 19.89
CA LEU A 39 -13.41 -11.05 20.54
C LEU A 39 -14.54 -10.81 19.51
N PRO A 40 -15.73 -11.42 19.71
CA PRO A 40 -16.90 -11.09 18.92
C PRO A 40 -17.21 -9.58 18.96
N GLU A 41 -17.62 -9.02 17.83
CA GLU A 41 -17.99 -7.61 17.75
C GLU A 41 -19.34 -7.37 18.47
N LYS A 42 -19.38 -6.41 19.37
CA LYS A 42 -20.55 -6.17 20.22
C LYS A 42 -21.55 -5.18 19.61
N ASN A 43 -21.07 -4.25 18.77
CA ASN A 43 -21.89 -3.19 18.17
C ASN A 43 -22.52 -3.65 16.85
N GLN A 44 -23.35 -4.69 16.91
CA GLN A 44 -24.04 -5.22 15.73
C GLN A 44 -25.16 -4.27 15.28
N CYS A 45 -25.32 -4.08 13.97
CA CYS A 45 -26.44 -3.34 13.42
C CYS A 45 -27.77 -4.11 13.66
N PRO A 46 -28.84 -3.43 14.00
CA PRO A 46 -30.16 -4.06 14.08
C PRO A 46 -30.65 -4.48 12.68
N GLY A 47 -31.22 -5.68 12.58
CA GLY A 47 -31.81 -6.17 11.33
C GLY A 47 -30.82 -6.84 10.38
N ARG A 48 -31.34 -7.19 9.20
CA ARG A 48 -30.56 -7.84 8.14
C ARG A 48 -29.89 -6.80 7.25
N ALA A 49 -28.63 -7.00 6.92
CA ALA A 49 -27.95 -6.16 5.94
C ALA A 49 -28.64 -6.27 4.56
N GLU A 50 -28.95 -5.13 3.94
CA GLU A 50 -29.45 -5.08 2.58
C GLU A 50 -28.33 -5.46 1.58
N PRO A 51 -28.67 -5.92 0.36
CA PRO A 51 -27.69 -6.14 -0.70
C PRO A 51 -26.91 -4.87 -1.01
N VAL A 52 -25.62 -5.00 -1.27
CA VAL A 52 -24.75 -3.86 -1.63
C VAL A 52 -24.90 -3.56 -3.12
N ALA A 53 -25.40 -2.37 -3.45
CA ALA A 53 -25.48 -1.88 -4.82
C ALA A 53 -24.30 -0.98 -5.15
N VAL A 54 -23.62 -1.23 -6.27
CA VAL A 54 -22.50 -0.38 -6.73
C VAL A 54 -23.08 0.82 -7.47
N GLY A 55 -23.19 1.95 -6.77
CA GLY A 55 -23.73 3.20 -7.31
C GLY A 55 -22.67 4.14 -7.90
N SER A 56 -23.12 5.32 -8.37
CA SER A 56 -22.24 6.37 -8.94
C SER A 56 -21.52 7.20 -7.87
N VAL A 57 -22.19 7.47 -6.73
CA VAL A 57 -21.62 8.25 -5.61
C VAL A 57 -21.00 7.30 -4.59
N GLN A 58 -19.72 7.11 -4.69
CA GLN A 58 -18.99 6.15 -3.86
C GLN A 58 -17.50 6.50 -3.77
N TRP A 59 -16.81 5.85 -2.85
CA TRP A 59 -15.36 5.76 -2.81
C TRP A 59 -14.98 4.28 -2.81
N ASN A 60 -14.81 3.71 -4.01
CA ASN A 60 -14.55 2.28 -4.18
C ASN A 60 -13.05 2.02 -4.36
N GLY A 61 -12.45 1.37 -3.38
CA GLY A 61 -11.02 1.09 -3.34
C GLY A 61 -10.16 2.29 -2.90
N TRP A 62 -8.87 2.25 -3.20
CA TRP A 62 -7.89 3.22 -2.72
C TRP A 62 -8.03 4.60 -3.39
N GLY A 63 -8.16 4.61 -4.71
CA GLY A 63 -8.09 5.84 -5.53
C GLY A 63 -9.42 6.52 -5.78
N ARG A 64 -10.54 5.99 -5.28
CA ARG A 64 -11.92 6.31 -5.61
C ARG A 64 -12.33 5.82 -7.01
N ASP A 65 -11.48 5.98 -8.01
CA ASP A 65 -11.69 5.59 -9.40
C ASP A 65 -10.51 4.77 -9.94
N ILE A 66 -10.68 4.20 -11.11
CA ILE A 66 -9.67 3.35 -11.77
C ILE A 66 -8.43 4.12 -12.24
N SER A 67 -8.49 5.47 -12.27
CA SER A 67 -7.39 6.37 -12.62
C SER A 67 -6.60 6.85 -11.39
N ASN A 68 -6.97 6.39 -10.20
CA ASN A 68 -6.36 6.72 -8.91
C ASN A 68 -6.30 8.22 -8.60
N THR A 69 -7.27 9.00 -9.09
CA THR A 69 -7.25 10.47 -8.99
C THR A 69 -7.41 11.00 -7.56
N ARG A 70 -8.01 10.23 -6.66
CA ARG A 70 -8.38 10.61 -5.29
C ARG A 70 -9.16 11.93 -5.24
N TYR A 71 -9.94 12.17 -6.28
CA TYR A 71 -10.80 13.33 -6.42
C TYR A 71 -12.26 12.95 -6.24
N GLN A 72 -12.93 13.54 -5.25
CA GLN A 72 -14.37 13.41 -5.04
C GLN A 72 -15.10 14.62 -5.61
N PRO A 73 -15.69 14.53 -6.81
CA PRO A 73 -16.38 15.67 -7.43
C PRO A 73 -17.72 16.02 -6.76
N GLU A 74 -18.35 15.03 -6.10
CA GLU A 74 -19.67 15.14 -5.49
C GLU A 74 -19.63 14.73 -4.00
N PRO A 75 -18.94 15.53 -3.14
CA PRO A 75 -18.69 15.16 -1.75
C PRO A 75 -19.94 15.33 -0.85
N ALA A 76 -20.96 16.04 -1.32
CA ALA A 76 -22.10 16.55 -0.53
C ALA A 76 -21.68 17.43 0.67
N ILE A 77 -20.46 17.98 0.64
CA ILE A 77 -19.90 19.00 1.54
C ILE A 77 -19.38 20.13 0.68
N ARG A 78 -19.73 21.37 1.00
CA ARG A 78 -19.12 22.54 0.34
C ARG A 78 -17.83 22.95 1.06
N ALA A 79 -16.89 23.56 0.35
CA ALA A 79 -15.64 24.07 0.95
C ALA A 79 -15.91 25.05 2.11
N THR A 80 -17.00 25.83 2.02
CA THR A 80 -17.45 26.76 3.07
C THR A 80 -17.94 26.07 4.34
N ASP A 81 -18.31 24.80 4.28
CA ASP A 81 -18.77 24.02 5.43
C ASP A 81 -17.63 23.22 6.08
N VAL A 82 -16.49 23.07 5.41
CA VAL A 82 -15.31 22.35 5.93
C VAL A 82 -14.87 22.86 7.32
N PRO A 83 -14.84 24.18 7.62
CA PRO A 83 -14.50 24.67 8.96
C PRO A 83 -15.45 24.21 10.08
N LYS A 84 -16.64 23.69 9.75
CA LYS A 84 -17.65 23.20 10.68
C LYS A 84 -17.59 21.69 10.89
N LEU A 85 -16.64 20.99 10.29
CA LEU A 85 -16.48 19.55 10.47
C LEU A 85 -16.23 19.23 11.95
N ALA A 86 -17.03 18.34 12.50
CA ALA A 86 -16.93 17.84 13.87
C ALA A 86 -17.05 16.32 13.88
N LEU A 87 -16.48 15.69 14.91
CA LEU A 87 -16.54 14.24 15.07
C LEU A 87 -18.00 13.80 15.22
N LYS A 88 -18.43 12.89 14.34
CA LYS A 88 -19.76 12.26 14.37
C LYS A 88 -19.76 10.99 15.20
N TRP A 89 -18.81 10.10 14.90
CA TRP A 89 -18.59 8.87 15.65
C TRP A 89 -17.14 8.37 15.48
N ALA A 90 -16.74 7.49 16.40
CA ALA A 90 -15.48 6.76 16.35
C ALA A 90 -15.73 5.27 16.52
N PHE A 91 -14.94 4.44 15.83
CA PHE A 91 -14.94 2.98 15.93
C PHE A 91 -13.54 2.48 16.29
N GLY A 92 -13.43 1.52 17.22
CA GLY A 92 -12.15 0.99 17.69
C GLY A 92 -11.81 -0.37 17.04
N PHE A 93 -10.56 -0.54 16.59
CA PHE A 93 -10.07 -1.83 16.08
C PHE A 93 -9.48 -2.66 17.22
N GLN A 94 -9.85 -3.95 17.24
CA GLN A 94 -9.32 -4.90 18.22
C GLN A 94 -7.93 -5.42 17.78
N ASN A 95 -6.95 -5.35 18.70
CA ASN A 95 -5.62 -5.95 18.53
C ASN A 95 -4.90 -5.57 17.22
N GLY A 96 -5.13 -4.37 16.71
CA GLY A 96 -4.50 -3.93 15.47
C GLY A 96 -4.74 -2.46 15.21
N THR A 97 -4.01 -1.94 14.24
CA THR A 97 -4.23 -0.62 13.65
C THR A 97 -4.92 -0.80 12.30
N ASP A 98 -5.67 0.17 11.87
CA ASP A 98 -6.13 0.21 10.49
C ASP A 98 -5.07 0.94 9.63
N LEU A 99 -4.59 0.23 8.62
CA LEU A 99 -3.64 0.75 7.64
C LEU A 99 -4.29 0.95 6.26
N GLY A 100 -5.49 0.39 6.05
CA GLY A 100 -6.20 0.43 4.78
C GLY A 100 -6.97 1.73 4.57
N GLN A 101 -7.14 2.13 3.31
CA GLN A 101 -8.08 3.19 2.94
C GLN A 101 -9.51 2.72 3.21
N PRO A 102 -10.34 3.46 3.97
CA PRO A 102 -11.76 3.13 4.09
C PRO A 102 -12.46 3.18 2.72
N THR A 103 -13.20 2.13 2.40
CA THR A 103 -14.00 2.03 1.16
C THR A 103 -15.46 2.21 1.50
N MET A 104 -16.15 3.13 0.81
CA MET A 104 -17.55 3.41 1.04
C MET A 104 -18.37 3.16 -0.22
N VAL A 105 -19.30 2.20 -0.15
CA VAL A 105 -20.22 1.83 -1.23
C VAL A 105 -21.60 1.59 -0.64
N ASP A 106 -22.60 2.26 -1.16
CA ASP A 106 -24.02 2.08 -0.80
C ASP A 106 -24.28 2.16 0.72
N ASP A 107 -23.91 3.29 1.34
CA ASP A 107 -24.01 3.55 2.80
C ASP A 107 -23.28 2.51 3.69
N ARG A 108 -22.44 1.66 3.10
CA ARG A 108 -21.63 0.67 3.81
C ARG A 108 -20.15 0.99 3.71
N LEU A 109 -19.51 0.95 4.85
CA LEU A 109 -18.07 1.23 4.99
C LEU A 109 -17.32 -0.08 5.20
N PHE A 110 -16.36 -0.36 4.33
CA PHE A 110 -15.49 -1.54 4.41
C PHE A 110 -14.11 -1.11 4.82
N VAL A 111 -13.56 -1.76 5.86
CA VAL A 111 -12.21 -1.48 6.36
C VAL A 111 -11.47 -2.77 6.69
N THR A 112 -10.17 -2.75 6.45
CA THR A 112 -9.25 -3.85 6.77
C THR A 112 -8.41 -3.47 7.98
N SER A 113 -7.89 -4.44 8.71
CA SER A 113 -7.00 -4.15 9.84
C SER A 113 -5.73 -5.02 9.82
N SER A 114 -4.70 -4.54 10.51
CA SER A 114 -3.44 -5.27 10.67
C SER A 114 -3.58 -6.55 11.49
N SER A 115 -4.67 -6.71 12.25
CA SER A 115 -5.01 -7.96 12.94
C SER A 115 -5.59 -9.03 12.00
N GLY A 116 -5.89 -8.70 10.75
CA GLY A 116 -6.56 -9.60 9.79
C GLY A 116 -8.08 -9.53 9.81
N ARG A 117 -8.69 -8.79 10.76
CA ARG A 117 -10.14 -8.62 10.77
C ARG A 117 -10.57 -7.58 9.74
N ILE A 118 -11.53 -7.96 8.92
CA ILE A 118 -12.19 -7.12 7.93
C ILE A 118 -13.57 -6.78 8.47
N TYR A 119 -13.97 -5.53 8.34
CA TYR A 119 -15.25 -5.03 8.86
C TYR A 119 -16.11 -4.49 7.73
N ALA A 120 -17.43 -4.72 7.83
CA ALA A 120 -18.44 -3.95 7.12
C ALA A 120 -19.30 -3.21 8.14
N LEU A 121 -19.25 -1.90 8.09
CA LEU A 121 -19.93 -1.01 9.03
C LEU A 121 -21.02 -0.22 8.32
N ASP A 122 -22.04 0.17 9.06
CA ASP A 122 -22.98 1.20 8.64
C ASP A 122 -22.28 2.56 8.65
N ALA A 123 -22.29 3.26 7.53
CA ALA A 123 -21.55 4.51 7.36
C ALA A 123 -22.12 5.67 8.22
N LYS A 124 -23.40 5.60 8.59
CA LYS A 124 -24.08 6.66 9.37
C LYS A 124 -23.85 6.53 10.86
N THR A 125 -23.85 5.28 11.37
CA THR A 125 -23.86 4.98 12.81
C THR A 125 -22.58 4.32 13.32
N GLY A 126 -21.78 3.72 12.43
CA GLY A 126 -20.62 2.93 12.80
C GLY A 126 -20.94 1.57 13.42
N CYS A 127 -22.22 1.09 13.37
CA CYS A 127 -22.52 -0.28 13.78
C CYS A 127 -21.98 -1.30 12.77
N THR A 128 -21.77 -2.54 13.22
CA THR A 128 -21.17 -3.60 12.42
C THR A 128 -22.20 -4.49 11.79
N TYR A 129 -22.20 -4.63 10.47
CA TYR A 129 -23.01 -5.61 9.75
C TYR A 129 -22.41 -7.01 9.82
N TRP A 130 -21.10 -7.10 9.60
CA TRP A 130 -20.35 -8.35 9.70
C TRP A 130 -18.85 -8.11 9.88
N THR A 131 -18.17 -9.14 10.35
CA THR A 131 -16.70 -9.23 10.37
C THR A 131 -16.24 -10.52 9.72
N TYR A 132 -15.02 -10.51 9.17
CA TYR A 132 -14.33 -11.69 8.68
C TYR A 132 -12.89 -11.68 9.19
N ASP A 133 -12.42 -12.78 9.76
CA ASP A 133 -11.06 -12.90 10.29
C ASP A 133 -10.17 -13.65 9.29
N ALA A 134 -9.30 -12.91 8.59
CA ALA A 134 -8.28 -13.47 7.70
C ALA A 134 -7.08 -13.98 8.52
N PRO A 135 -6.35 -15.00 8.02
CA PRO A 135 -5.20 -15.58 8.73
C PRO A 135 -3.98 -14.66 8.84
N ALA A 136 -3.96 -13.55 8.11
CA ALA A 136 -2.91 -12.56 8.12
C ALA A 136 -3.50 -11.14 8.09
N GLY A 137 -2.71 -10.16 8.54
CA GLY A 137 -3.07 -8.75 8.48
C GLY A 137 -3.36 -8.29 7.05
N SER A 138 -4.19 -7.27 6.92
CA SER A 138 -4.47 -6.62 5.66
C SER A 138 -4.33 -5.10 5.80
N ARG A 139 -3.77 -4.48 4.78
CA ARG A 139 -3.59 -3.03 4.66
C ARG A 139 -4.17 -2.46 3.37
N THR A 140 -4.78 -3.31 2.55
CA THR A 140 -5.37 -2.87 1.30
C THR A 140 -6.72 -2.18 1.54
N ALA A 141 -7.08 -1.20 0.72
CA ALA A 141 -8.48 -0.84 0.60
C ALA A 141 -9.26 -2.04 0.02
N VAL A 142 -10.53 -2.13 0.38
CA VAL A 142 -11.45 -3.11 -0.19
C VAL A 142 -11.98 -2.59 -1.51
N SER A 143 -12.03 -3.44 -2.55
CA SER A 143 -12.73 -3.12 -3.79
C SER A 143 -14.04 -3.89 -3.86
N ILE A 144 -15.13 -3.21 -4.17
CA ILE A 144 -16.46 -3.82 -4.28
C ILE A 144 -16.83 -3.96 -5.75
N GLY A 145 -17.31 -5.14 -6.13
CA GLY A 145 -17.75 -5.40 -7.49
C GLY A 145 -18.96 -6.31 -7.58
N GLU A 146 -19.77 -6.11 -8.62
CA GLU A 146 -20.91 -6.97 -8.91
C GLU A 146 -20.44 -8.28 -9.54
N LEU A 147 -20.89 -9.39 -8.99
CA LEU A 147 -20.73 -10.72 -9.59
C LEU A 147 -21.86 -10.95 -10.60
N GLY A 148 -21.78 -10.27 -11.75
CA GLY A 148 -22.87 -10.13 -12.69
C GLY A 148 -23.48 -11.44 -13.21
N GLN A 149 -24.76 -11.37 -13.58
CA GLN A 149 -25.50 -12.46 -14.22
C GLN A 149 -24.97 -12.82 -15.61
N ALA A 150 -24.21 -11.94 -16.26
CA ALA A 150 -23.69 -12.13 -17.62
C ALA A 150 -22.78 -13.36 -17.76
N LYS A 151 -22.07 -13.75 -16.72
CA LYS A 151 -21.21 -14.95 -16.76
C LYS A 151 -21.95 -16.27 -16.61
N ARG A 152 -23.21 -16.29 -16.17
CA ARG A 152 -24.05 -17.50 -16.21
C ARG A 152 -24.30 -18.01 -17.64
N ALA A 153 -24.27 -17.13 -18.63
CA ALA A 153 -24.47 -17.48 -20.03
C ALA A 153 -23.24 -18.14 -20.69
N ALA A 154 -22.02 -17.81 -20.22
CA ALA A 154 -20.77 -18.30 -20.79
C ALA A 154 -20.33 -19.68 -20.30
N ILE A 155 -21.00 -20.26 -19.29
CA ILE A 155 -20.66 -21.59 -18.77
C ILE A 155 -21.29 -22.65 -19.69
N PRO A 156 -20.50 -23.55 -20.31
CA PRO A 156 -21.03 -24.63 -21.14
C PRO A 156 -22.08 -25.45 -20.37
N ARG A 157 -23.19 -25.81 -21.02
CA ARG A 157 -24.31 -26.55 -20.42
C ARG A 157 -23.87 -27.81 -19.62
N LYS A 158 -22.83 -28.52 -20.08
CA LYS A 158 -22.25 -29.67 -19.35
C LYS A 158 -21.60 -29.30 -18.01
N LEU A 159 -20.98 -28.14 -17.93
CA LEU A 159 -20.30 -27.67 -16.72
C LEU A 159 -21.30 -27.08 -15.71
N LYS A 160 -22.47 -26.59 -16.16
CA LYS A 160 -23.53 -26.07 -15.27
C LYS A 160 -24.05 -27.12 -14.26
N ARG A 161 -24.05 -28.38 -14.63
CA ARG A 161 -24.50 -29.50 -13.76
C ARG A 161 -23.48 -29.80 -12.65
N THR A 162 -22.18 -29.72 -12.97
CA THR A 162 -21.08 -29.99 -12.02
C THR A 162 -20.87 -28.80 -11.07
N LEU A 163 -21.14 -27.57 -11.53
CA LEU A 163 -20.98 -26.35 -10.76
C LEU A 163 -22.24 -25.95 -9.96
N ALA A 164 -23.35 -26.66 -10.13
CA ALA A 164 -24.61 -26.40 -9.40
C ALA A 164 -24.49 -26.59 -7.87
N HIS A 165 -23.44 -27.28 -7.41
CA HIS A 165 -23.15 -27.49 -5.98
C HIS A 165 -22.17 -26.46 -5.40
N LEU A 166 -21.60 -25.57 -6.22
CA LEU A 166 -20.77 -24.48 -5.75
C LEU A 166 -21.67 -23.28 -5.47
N ASP A 167 -21.96 -23.01 -4.21
CA ASP A 167 -22.72 -21.85 -3.72
C ASP A 167 -22.08 -20.48 -4.08
N VAL A 168 -20.98 -20.47 -4.81
CA VAL A 168 -20.13 -19.33 -5.21
C VAL A 168 -20.85 -18.27 -6.05
N ILE A 169 -22.08 -18.53 -6.55
CA ILE A 169 -22.74 -17.65 -7.52
C ILE A 169 -24.02 -17.01 -6.95
N LYS A 170 -24.21 -17.03 -5.64
CA LYS A 170 -25.43 -16.45 -5.01
C LYS A 170 -25.23 -15.03 -4.50
N ALA A 171 -24.01 -14.56 -4.36
CA ALA A 171 -23.74 -13.20 -3.93
C ALA A 171 -23.92 -12.21 -5.07
N PRO A 172 -24.75 -11.16 -4.91
CA PRO A 172 -24.92 -10.13 -5.95
C PRO A 172 -23.65 -9.30 -6.13
N SER A 173 -22.89 -9.07 -5.07
CA SER A 173 -21.64 -8.31 -5.04
C SER A 173 -20.61 -8.95 -4.11
N ALA A 174 -19.34 -8.70 -4.40
CA ALA A 174 -18.22 -9.21 -3.61
C ALA A 174 -17.29 -8.08 -3.15
N ALA A 175 -16.67 -8.30 -1.99
CA ALA A 175 -15.64 -7.47 -1.40
C ALA A 175 -14.27 -8.14 -1.59
N PHE A 176 -13.35 -7.47 -2.28
CA PHE A 176 -12.03 -7.99 -2.63
C PHE A 176 -10.94 -7.26 -1.85
N PHE A 177 -10.01 -8.00 -1.25
CA PHE A 177 -8.86 -7.45 -0.53
C PHE A 177 -7.67 -8.41 -0.56
N GLY A 178 -6.48 -7.89 -0.34
CA GLY A 178 -5.25 -8.66 -0.23
C GLY A 178 -4.72 -8.69 1.20
N ASP A 179 -3.89 -9.69 1.52
CA ASP A 179 -3.26 -9.81 2.83
C ASP A 179 -1.72 -9.66 2.79
N ASP A 180 -1.12 -9.59 3.97
CA ASP A 180 0.32 -9.47 4.20
C ASP A 180 1.10 -10.77 3.94
N ARG A 181 0.46 -11.81 3.38
CA ARG A 181 1.07 -13.06 2.92
C ARG A 181 0.85 -13.32 1.43
N GLY A 182 0.47 -12.30 0.67
CA GLY A 182 0.30 -12.40 -0.76
C GLY A 182 -0.93 -13.17 -1.22
N ALA A 183 -1.93 -13.36 -0.35
CA ALA A 183 -3.21 -13.96 -0.71
C ALA A 183 -4.28 -12.91 -1.00
N LEU A 184 -5.10 -13.17 -2.01
CA LEU A 184 -6.25 -12.38 -2.43
C LEU A 184 -7.54 -13.09 -2.03
N TYR A 185 -8.49 -12.33 -1.53
CA TYR A 185 -9.77 -12.83 -1.02
C TYR A 185 -10.95 -12.18 -1.74
N ALA A 186 -12.03 -12.95 -1.87
CA ALA A 186 -13.36 -12.44 -2.17
C ALA A 186 -14.35 -12.88 -1.08
N LEU A 187 -15.05 -11.93 -0.51
CA LEU A 187 -16.14 -12.18 0.42
C LEU A 187 -17.47 -11.75 -0.21
N ASP A 188 -18.57 -12.41 0.18
CA ASP A 188 -19.92 -11.88 -0.06
C ASP A 188 -20.03 -10.50 0.61
N ALA A 189 -20.23 -9.43 -0.17
CA ALA A 189 -20.23 -8.07 0.35
C ALA A 189 -21.37 -7.80 1.33
N GLN A 190 -22.48 -8.56 1.25
CA GLN A 190 -23.63 -8.46 2.14
C GLN A 190 -23.42 -9.21 3.46
N LYS A 191 -22.78 -10.40 3.42
CA LYS A 191 -22.75 -11.35 4.53
C LYS A 191 -21.37 -11.52 5.17
N GLY A 192 -20.29 -11.12 4.49
CA GLY A 192 -18.90 -11.34 4.93
C GLY A 192 -18.42 -12.79 4.80
N THR A 193 -19.19 -13.68 4.17
CA THR A 193 -18.77 -15.08 3.99
C THR A 193 -17.76 -15.21 2.86
N LEU A 194 -16.75 -16.10 3.04
CA LEU A 194 -15.72 -16.33 2.04
C LEU A 194 -16.33 -16.98 0.78
N LEU A 195 -16.09 -16.35 -0.37
CA LEU A 195 -16.44 -16.88 -1.68
C LEU A 195 -15.27 -17.67 -2.27
N TRP A 196 -14.09 -17.08 -2.28
CA TRP A 196 -12.85 -17.71 -2.69
C TRP A 196 -11.63 -17.01 -2.11
N LYS A 197 -10.51 -17.76 -2.07
CA LYS A 197 -9.18 -17.27 -1.70
C LYS A 197 -8.16 -17.79 -2.72
N THR A 198 -7.22 -16.95 -3.16
CA THR A 198 -6.16 -17.32 -4.09
C THR A 198 -4.81 -16.82 -3.61
N GLN A 199 -3.82 -17.70 -3.54
CA GLN A 199 -2.44 -17.31 -3.31
C GLN A 199 -1.86 -16.74 -4.60
N ILE A 200 -1.55 -15.44 -4.64
CA ILE A 200 -1.00 -14.77 -5.82
C ILE A 200 0.51 -14.95 -5.90
N ASP A 201 1.16 -14.89 -4.75
CA ASP A 201 2.59 -15.16 -4.61
C ASP A 201 2.88 -15.88 -3.31
N SER A 202 3.74 -16.90 -3.36
CA SER A 202 4.11 -17.72 -2.20
C SER A 202 5.47 -17.36 -1.60
N HIS A 203 6.16 -16.35 -2.15
CA HIS A 203 7.43 -15.90 -1.59
C HIS A 203 7.23 -15.43 -0.13
N PRO A 204 8.09 -15.81 0.82
CA PRO A 204 7.87 -15.54 2.26
C PRO A 204 7.71 -14.06 2.61
N THR A 205 8.32 -13.18 1.82
CA THR A 205 8.25 -11.73 2.03
C THR A 205 7.19 -11.04 1.16
N ALA A 206 6.50 -11.79 0.28
CA ALA A 206 5.46 -11.25 -0.58
C ALA A 206 4.25 -10.75 0.22
N ARG A 207 3.71 -9.62 -0.18
CA ARG A 207 2.48 -9.04 0.38
C ARG A 207 1.71 -8.22 -0.65
N ILE A 208 0.40 -8.21 -0.51
CA ILE A 208 -0.45 -7.32 -1.29
C ILE A 208 -0.60 -6.02 -0.50
N VAL A 209 0.06 -4.96 -0.94
CA VAL A 209 0.04 -3.63 -0.28
C VAL A 209 -0.95 -2.71 -0.99
N GLY A 210 -0.85 -2.62 -2.31
CA GLY A 210 -1.78 -1.87 -3.15
C GLY A 210 -3.15 -2.54 -3.21
N ALA A 211 -4.23 -1.76 -3.13
CA ALA A 211 -5.59 -2.27 -3.28
C ALA A 211 -5.76 -2.97 -4.63
N PRO A 212 -6.43 -4.13 -4.69
CA PRO A 212 -6.86 -4.72 -5.94
C PRO A 212 -7.76 -3.75 -6.71
N ILE A 213 -7.52 -3.55 -7.99
CA ILE A 213 -8.37 -2.69 -8.83
C ILE A 213 -9.27 -3.54 -9.70
N LEU A 214 -10.58 -3.30 -9.59
CA LEU A 214 -11.57 -3.98 -10.41
C LEU A 214 -11.84 -3.23 -11.71
N TYR A 215 -11.67 -3.93 -12.84
CA TYR A 215 -12.07 -3.43 -14.14
C TYR A 215 -12.45 -4.59 -15.07
N ASN A 216 -13.62 -4.50 -15.72
CA ASN A 216 -14.13 -5.50 -16.69
C ASN A 216 -14.05 -6.95 -16.18
N ASP A 217 -14.63 -7.21 -15.01
CA ASP A 217 -14.67 -8.55 -14.39
C ASP A 217 -13.29 -9.14 -14.05
N ARG A 218 -12.26 -8.32 -13.94
CA ARG A 218 -10.91 -8.72 -13.53
C ARG A 218 -10.41 -7.84 -12.38
N LEU A 219 -9.71 -8.47 -11.46
CA LEU A 219 -8.93 -7.77 -10.45
C LEU A 219 -7.48 -7.69 -10.93
N TYR A 220 -6.93 -6.50 -10.93
CA TYR A 220 -5.51 -6.28 -11.16
C TYR A 220 -4.83 -6.09 -9.82
N VAL A 221 -3.86 -6.97 -9.52
CA VAL A 221 -3.26 -7.12 -8.19
C VAL A 221 -1.76 -6.96 -8.30
N ALA A 222 -1.24 -5.95 -7.61
CA ALA A 222 0.19 -5.66 -7.55
C ALA A 222 0.82 -6.36 -6.34
N MET A 223 2.06 -6.83 -6.50
CA MET A 223 2.79 -7.55 -5.48
C MET A 223 3.95 -6.71 -4.93
N GLY A 224 3.85 -6.36 -3.67
CA GLY A 224 4.89 -5.76 -2.85
C GLY A 224 5.68 -6.79 -2.05
N SER A 225 6.70 -6.33 -1.31
CA SER A 225 7.55 -7.20 -0.50
C SER A 225 8.09 -6.48 0.74
N THR A 226 8.48 -7.26 1.73
CA THR A 226 9.33 -6.84 2.85
C THR A 226 10.75 -7.38 2.77
N GLU A 227 11.15 -7.92 1.64
CA GLU A 227 12.48 -8.53 1.50
C GLU A 227 13.61 -7.54 1.79
N GLU A 228 13.47 -6.29 1.35
CA GLU A 228 14.41 -5.22 1.66
C GLU A 228 14.63 -5.05 3.18
N LYS A 229 13.54 -5.13 3.97
CA LYS A 229 13.64 -5.12 5.44
C LYS A 229 14.32 -6.37 5.98
N SER A 230 14.05 -7.53 5.37
CA SER A 230 14.68 -8.80 5.74
C SER A 230 16.16 -8.82 5.43
N ALA A 231 16.58 -8.14 4.35
CA ALA A 231 17.97 -7.99 3.92
C ALA A 231 18.87 -7.26 4.94
N ALA A 232 18.28 -6.49 5.86
CA ALA A 232 19.01 -5.89 6.97
C ALA A 232 19.57 -6.93 7.97
N ASN A 233 19.06 -8.16 7.95
CA ASN A 233 19.60 -9.25 8.76
C ASN A 233 20.73 -9.94 7.99
N PRO A 234 21.99 -9.91 8.48
CA PRO A 234 23.13 -10.51 7.78
C PRO A 234 23.04 -12.05 7.62
N ASN A 235 22.14 -12.70 8.34
CA ASN A 235 21.86 -14.13 8.22
C ASN A 235 20.73 -14.44 7.22
N TYR A 236 20.10 -13.43 6.63
CA TYR A 236 19.10 -13.61 5.59
C TYR A 236 19.76 -13.82 4.23
N SER A 237 19.39 -14.89 3.54
CA SER A 237 19.88 -15.19 2.19
C SER A 237 19.15 -14.29 1.18
N CYS A 238 19.69 -13.12 0.94
CA CYS A 238 19.10 -12.06 0.12
C CYS A 238 19.62 -12.14 -1.33
N CYS A 239 18.84 -11.76 -2.35
CA CYS A 239 17.42 -11.49 -2.40
C CYS A 239 16.82 -12.25 -3.56
N THR A 240 15.61 -12.72 -3.42
CA THR A 240 14.96 -13.58 -4.42
C THR A 240 13.56 -13.13 -4.81
N PHE A 241 13.04 -12.10 -4.17
CA PHE A 241 11.72 -11.57 -4.50
C PHE A 241 11.73 -10.83 -5.83
N ARG A 242 10.70 -11.09 -6.64
CA ARG A 242 10.44 -10.42 -7.91
C ARG A 242 9.09 -9.71 -7.84
N GLY A 243 9.07 -8.39 -7.97
CA GLY A 243 7.84 -7.64 -8.10
C GLY A 243 6.97 -8.19 -9.23
N SER A 244 5.66 -8.11 -9.11
CA SER A 244 4.75 -8.61 -10.17
C SER A 244 3.41 -7.90 -10.17
N ILE A 245 2.74 -7.97 -11.31
CA ILE A 245 1.35 -7.58 -11.50
C ILE A 245 0.57 -8.76 -12.08
N SER A 246 -0.64 -9.01 -11.58
CA SER A 246 -1.48 -10.13 -12.01
C SER A 246 -2.88 -9.67 -12.35
N ALA A 247 -3.52 -10.32 -13.32
CA ALA A 247 -4.97 -10.24 -13.51
C ALA A 247 -5.64 -11.52 -13.01
N VAL A 248 -6.72 -11.34 -12.23
CA VAL A 248 -7.46 -12.41 -11.59
C VAL A 248 -8.93 -12.32 -11.95
N ASP A 249 -9.55 -13.44 -12.31
CA ASP A 249 -10.99 -13.53 -12.58
C ASP A 249 -11.80 -13.34 -11.30
N ILE A 250 -12.78 -12.43 -11.30
CA ILE A 250 -13.56 -12.12 -10.08
C ILE A 250 -14.50 -13.24 -9.63
N ALA A 251 -14.94 -14.10 -10.56
CA ALA A 251 -15.94 -15.11 -10.25
C ALA A 251 -15.35 -16.29 -9.48
N GLY A 252 -14.10 -16.67 -9.76
CA GLY A 252 -13.48 -17.85 -9.16
C GLY A 252 -12.07 -17.65 -8.64
N GLY A 253 -11.53 -16.44 -8.69
CA GLY A 253 -10.18 -16.15 -8.19
C GLY A 253 -9.04 -16.74 -9.02
N ARG A 254 -9.32 -17.19 -10.25
CA ARG A 254 -8.30 -17.78 -11.12
C ARG A 254 -7.37 -16.70 -11.66
N VAL A 255 -6.05 -16.88 -11.50
CA VAL A 255 -5.04 -16.04 -12.14
C VAL A 255 -5.11 -16.25 -13.66
N LEU A 256 -5.37 -15.17 -14.38
CA LEU A 256 -5.47 -15.17 -15.85
C LEU A 256 -4.10 -14.98 -16.49
N TRP A 257 -3.30 -14.09 -15.94
CA TRP A 257 -1.90 -13.86 -16.28
C TRP A 257 -1.16 -13.22 -15.07
N LYS A 258 0.16 -13.41 -15.05
CA LYS A 258 1.09 -12.79 -14.10
C LYS A 258 2.34 -12.33 -14.83
N SER A 259 2.76 -11.08 -14.62
CA SER A 259 3.95 -10.48 -15.23
C SER A 259 4.89 -9.98 -14.14
N TYR A 260 6.16 -10.35 -14.25
CA TYR A 260 7.21 -9.96 -13.32
C TYR A 260 7.87 -8.65 -13.75
N THR A 261 8.31 -7.85 -12.78
CA THR A 261 9.09 -6.62 -12.97
C THR A 261 10.59 -6.87 -12.99
N VAL A 262 11.04 -8.00 -12.45
CA VAL A 262 12.37 -8.54 -12.66
C VAL A 262 12.23 -9.74 -13.59
N LEU A 263 12.71 -9.62 -14.84
CA LEU A 263 12.45 -10.61 -15.89
C LEU A 263 13.21 -11.91 -15.67
N GLU A 264 14.43 -11.81 -15.19
CA GLU A 264 15.31 -12.94 -14.92
C GLU A 264 15.01 -13.53 -13.54
N GLU A 265 15.17 -14.85 -13.40
CA GLU A 265 15.09 -15.50 -12.09
C GLU A 265 16.38 -15.25 -11.30
N PRO A 266 16.27 -14.89 -10.01
CA PRO A 266 17.46 -14.67 -9.17
C PRO A 266 18.36 -15.89 -9.13
N GLN A 267 19.67 -15.66 -9.39
CA GLN A 267 20.71 -16.67 -9.35
C GLN A 267 21.69 -16.35 -8.22
N PRO A 268 22.41 -17.35 -7.67
CA PRO A 268 23.47 -17.09 -6.72
C PRO A 268 24.52 -16.13 -7.31
N THR A 269 24.89 -15.09 -6.58
CA THR A 269 25.90 -14.09 -7.00
C THR A 269 27.21 -14.24 -6.23
N HIS A 270 27.17 -14.05 -4.93
CA HIS A 270 28.31 -14.15 -4.03
C HIS A 270 27.86 -14.53 -2.61
N LYS A 271 28.78 -14.57 -1.67
CA LYS A 271 28.47 -14.68 -0.25
C LYS A 271 28.76 -13.35 0.43
N ASN A 272 27.89 -12.96 1.36
CA ASN A 272 28.11 -11.77 2.18
C ASN A 272 29.25 -11.98 3.21
N GLY A 273 29.54 -10.95 4.00
CA GLY A 273 30.62 -10.98 4.99
C GLY A 273 30.48 -12.03 6.09
N THR A 274 29.28 -12.61 6.28
CA THR A 274 29.00 -13.71 7.23
C THR A 274 28.99 -15.08 6.56
N GLY A 275 29.26 -15.16 5.24
CA GLY A 275 29.29 -16.40 4.47
C GLY A 275 27.92 -16.87 3.96
N VAL A 276 26.86 -16.08 4.13
CA VAL A 276 25.52 -16.40 3.65
C VAL A 276 25.43 -16.11 2.15
N PRO A 277 24.85 -17.03 1.33
CA PRO A 277 24.67 -16.80 -0.10
C PRO A 277 23.76 -15.61 -0.41
N GLU A 278 24.14 -14.81 -1.39
CA GLU A 278 23.33 -13.74 -1.96
C GLU A 278 22.91 -14.08 -3.39
N PHE A 279 21.76 -13.55 -3.78
CA PHE A 279 21.11 -13.84 -5.06
C PHE A 279 20.74 -12.55 -5.77
N GLY A 280 20.55 -12.62 -7.08
CA GLY A 280 20.09 -11.51 -7.91
C GLY A 280 19.89 -11.91 -9.37
N PRO A 281 19.22 -11.06 -10.15
CA PRO A 281 18.57 -9.80 -9.77
C PRO A 281 17.28 -9.98 -8.97
N ALA A 282 16.93 -9.02 -8.09
CA ALA A 282 15.71 -9.06 -7.29
C ALA A 282 15.20 -7.64 -6.98
N GLY A 283 13.98 -7.53 -6.51
CA GLY A 283 13.34 -6.26 -6.13
C GLY A 283 12.23 -5.81 -7.08
N ALA A 284 12.24 -4.54 -7.45
CA ALA A 284 11.23 -3.87 -8.28
C ALA A 284 9.78 -4.14 -7.82
N ALA A 285 9.57 -4.16 -6.50
CA ALA A 285 8.26 -4.37 -5.88
C ALA A 285 7.24 -3.32 -6.34
N ILE A 286 5.97 -3.71 -6.45
CA ILE A 286 4.87 -2.77 -6.74
C ILE A 286 4.03 -2.65 -5.46
N SER A 287 4.19 -1.54 -4.74
CA SER A 287 3.57 -1.32 -3.43
C SER A 287 2.28 -0.49 -3.47
N SER A 288 1.83 -0.10 -4.66
CA SER A 288 0.64 0.73 -4.87
C SER A 288 -0.36 0.06 -5.81
N PRO A 289 -1.63 0.51 -5.82
CA PRO A 289 -2.62 0.04 -6.78
C PRO A 289 -2.19 0.35 -8.22
N PRO A 290 -2.47 -0.51 -9.20
CA PRO A 290 -2.31 -0.16 -10.61
C PRO A 290 -3.34 0.89 -11.04
N THR A 291 -3.01 1.70 -12.03
CA THR A 291 -3.92 2.66 -12.65
C THR A 291 -4.39 2.12 -13.99
N ILE A 292 -5.69 2.08 -14.21
CA ILE A 292 -6.28 1.52 -15.43
C ILE A 292 -6.52 2.61 -16.46
N ASP A 293 -6.06 2.35 -17.67
CA ASP A 293 -6.34 3.17 -18.86
C ASP A 293 -7.16 2.36 -19.89
N PRO A 294 -8.48 2.51 -19.87
CA PRO A 294 -9.36 1.80 -20.81
C PRO A 294 -9.14 2.21 -22.26
N LYS A 295 -8.79 3.46 -22.50
CA LYS A 295 -8.61 4.03 -23.84
C LYS A 295 -7.47 3.34 -24.58
N ARG A 296 -6.35 3.08 -23.86
CA ARG A 296 -5.15 2.43 -24.43
C ARG A 296 -5.12 0.92 -24.17
N GLY A 297 -6.07 0.38 -23.41
CA GLY A 297 -6.12 -1.04 -23.04
C GLY A 297 -4.95 -1.48 -22.18
N VAL A 298 -4.42 -0.60 -21.34
CA VAL A 298 -3.25 -0.83 -20.47
C VAL A 298 -3.54 -0.49 -19.02
N LEU A 299 -2.66 -0.94 -18.14
CA LEU A 299 -2.54 -0.44 -16.78
C LEU A 299 -1.12 0.13 -16.56
N TYR A 300 -1.02 1.10 -15.67
CA TYR A 300 0.24 1.70 -15.25
C TYR A 300 0.58 1.32 -13.82
N VAL A 301 1.86 1.06 -13.57
CA VAL A 301 2.41 0.81 -12.23
C VAL A 301 3.68 1.61 -12.00
N GLY A 302 3.90 2.04 -10.77
CA GLY A 302 5.18 2.51 -10.30
C GLY A 302 5.93 1.37 -9.62
N THR A 303 7.21 1.19 -9.91
CA THR A 303 8.04 0.12 -9.36
C THR A 303 9.04 0.64 -8.35
N GLY A 304 9.38 -0.19 -7.39
CA GLY A 304 10.44 0.06 -6.43
C GLY A 304 11.83 -0.15 -7.02
N ARG A 305 12.83 0.05 -6.17
CA ARG A 305 14.24 -0.12 -6.52
C ARG A 305 14.67 -1.59 -6.66
N SER A 306 15.84 -1.82 -7.21
CA SER A 306 16.54 -3.08 -7.06
C SER A 306 16.95 -3.31 -5.60
N THR A 307 16.86 -4.55 -5.12
CA THR A 307 17.33 -4.94 -3.79
C THR A 307 18.74 -5.56 -3.82
N THR A 308 19.35 -5.70 -5.00
CA THR A 308 20.61 -6.45 -5.20
C THR A 308 21.73 -5.63 -5.83
N GLY A 309 21.58 -4.33 -5.98
CA GLY A 309 22.57 -3.48 -6.66
C GLY A 309 22.69 -3.73 -8.17
N VAL A 310 22.00 -4.73 -8.73
CA VAL A 310 21.93 -4.98 -10.17
C VAL A 310 20.74 -4.21 -10.73
N GLU A 311 21.03 -3.18 -11.52
CA GLU A 311 19.99 -2.39 -12.16
C GLU A 311 19.21 -3.23 -13.18
N GLN A 312 17.90 -3.08 -13.17
CA GLN A 312 16.97 -3.67 -14.12
C GLN A 312 16.15 -2.55 -14.75
N SER A 313 15.74 -2.70 -16.00
CA SER A 313 14.97 -1.66 -16.72
C SER A 313 13.63 -1.30 -16.08
N LEU A 314 13.08 -2.20 -15.28
CA LEU A 314 11.82 -2.05 -14.55
C LEU A 314 12.01 -1.67 -13.07
N THR A 315 13.20 -1.27 -12.63
CA THR A 315 13.41 -0.67 -11.31
C THR A 315 13.27 0.85 -11.40
N ASP A 316 12.74 1.49 -10.35
CA ASP A 316 12.55 2.94 -10.27
C ASP A 316 11.85 3.50 -11.51
N ALA A 317 10.80 2.83 -11.95
CA ALA A 317 10.17 3.07 -13.24
C ALA A 317 8.65 3.24 -13.14
N VAL A 318 8.10 3.91 -14.16
CA VAL A 318 6.68 3.78 -14.51
C VAL A 318 6.59 2.85 -15.72
N ALA A 319 5.77 1.82 -15.62
CA ALA A 319 5.60 0.81 -16.65
C ALA A 319 4.13 0.63 -17.04
N ALA A 320 3.88 0.36 -18.32
CA ALA A 320 2.57 0.05 -18.87
C ALA A 320 2.48 -1.42 -19.27
N PHE A 321 1.46 -2.12 -18.76
CA PHE A 321 1.17 -3.50 -19.12
C PHE A 321 -0.21 -3.62 -19.78
N GLY A 322 -0.35 -4.52 -20.76
CA GLY A 322 -1.61 -4.77 -21.42
C GLY A 322 -2.65 -5.41 -20.48
N LEU A 323 -3.88 -4.87 -20.44
CA LEU A 323 -4.95 -5.36 -19.58
C LEU A 323 -5.33 -6.82 -19.88
N ASN A 324 -5.25 -7.23 -21.15
CA ASN A 324 -5.72 -8.55 -21.57
C ASN A 324 -4.67 -9.66 -21.43
N ASP A 325 -3.41 -9.33 -21.62
CA ASP A 325 -2.33 -10.30 -21.79
C ASP A 325 -1.15 -10.11 -20.82
N GLY A 326 -1.15 -9.02 -20.03
CA GLY A 326 -0.08 -8.68 -19.10
C GLY A 326 1.25 -8.33 -19.78
N LYS A 327 1.32 -8.25 -21.10
CA LYS A 327 2.58 -7.93 -21.79
C LYS A 327 3.01 -6.51 -21.54
N LEU A 328 4.29 -6.30 -21.28
CA LEU A 328 4.89 -4.98 -21.20
C LEU A 328 4.70 -4.25 -22.54
N ARG A 329 4.16 -3.03 -22.49
CA ARG A 329 3.99 -2.14 -23.64
C ARG A 329 5.12 -1.15 -23.72
N TRP A 330 5.44 -0.51 -22.61
CA TRP A 330 6.56 0.39 -22.46
C TRP A 330 6.99 0.48 -20.99
N VAL A 331 8.20 0.94 -20.78
CA VAL A 331 8.77 1.27 -19.47
C VAL A 331 9.53 2.58 -19.58
N LYS A 332 9.34 3.46 -18.59
CA LYS A 332 10.13 4.67 -18.41
C LYS A 332 10.82 4.60 -17.07
N GLN A 333 12.11 4.28 -17.10
CA GLN A 333 12.94 4.34 -15.92
C GLN A 333 13.24 5.81 -15.58
N LEU A 334 13.07 6.17 -14.32
CA LEU A 334 13.12 7.55 -13.84
C LEU A 334 14.24 7.73 -12.80
N ASN A 335 15.35 7.06 -13.01
CA ASN A 335 16.55 7.23 -12.21
C ASN A 335 17.25 8.53 -12.58
N VAL A 336 17.62 9.31 -11.59
CA VAL A 336 18.54 10.41 -11.78
C VAL A 336 19.97 9.85 -11.68
N LYS A 337 20.64 9.67 -12.80
CA LYS A 337 22.03 9.19 -12.84
C LYS A 337 22.90 10.01 -11.89
N GLY A 338 23.65 9.34 -11.02
CA GLY A 338 24.57 9.97 -10.07
C GLY A 338 23.93 10.44 -8.75
N GLN A 339 22.64 10.18 -8.50
CA GLN A 339 22.03 10.37 -7.19
C GLN A 339 22.06 9.04 -6.41
N THR A 340 22.58 9.08 -5.20
CA THR A 340 22.56 7.97 -4.23
C THR A 340 21.18 7.81 -3.57
N GLU A 341 20.24 8.69 -3.90
CA GLU A 341 18.89 8.71 -3.34
C GLU A 341 18.00 7.67 -4.03
N SER A 342 17.22 6.97 -3.24
CA SER A 342 16.24 6.00 -3.71
C SER A 342 15.21 6.64 -4.63
N GLY A 343 15.08 6.14 -5.86
CA GLY A 343 14.15 6.63 -6.87
C GLY A 343 12.81 5.91 -6.93
N GLY A 344 12.55 4.91 -6.08
CA GLY A 344 11.37 4.05 -6.17
C GLY A 344 10.03 4.76 -6.01
N PHE A 345 8.97 4.07 -6.46
CA PHE A 345 7.58 4.53 -6.35
C PHE A 345 6.82 3.67 -5.34
N THR A 346 6.26 4.31 -4.31
CA THR A 346 5.30 3.72 -3.37
C THR A 346 3.89 4.23 -3.59
N SER A 347 3.75 5.37 -4.29
CA SER A 347 2.47 5.92 -4.72
C SER A 347 2.09 5.44 -6.14
N PRO A 348 0.80 5.26 -6.45
CA PRO A 348 0.40 4.91 -7.80
C PRO A 348 0.61 6.08 -8.76
N PRO A 349 0.92 5.81 -10.03
CA PRO A 349 0.71 6.80 -11.08
C PRO A 349 -0.76 7.21 -11.15
N LEU A 350 -1.07 8.46 -11.43
CA LEU A 350 -2.44 8.94 -11.65
C LEU A 350 -2.62 9.22 -13.14
N LEU A 351 -3.80 8.94 -13.69
CA LEU A 351 -4.14 9.33 -15.06
C LEU A 351 -5.16 10.47 -15.06
N ARG A 352 -4.86 11.57 -15.74
CA ARG A 352 -5.75 12.75 -15.82
C ARG A 352 -5.88 13.27 -17.23
N SER A 353 -7.11 13.71 -17.58
CA SER A 353 -7.35 14.48 -18.79
C SER A 353 -7.05 15.97 -18.54
N LEU A 354 -6.32 16.58 -19.44
CA LEU A 354 -6.05 18.01 -19.47
C LEU A 354 -7.19 18.76 -20.19
N ALA A 355 -7.28 20.06 -19.98
CA ALA A 355 -8.25 20.91 -20.66
C ALA A 355 -8.11 20.90 -22.21
N SER A 356 -6.95 20.52 -22.73
CA SER A 356 -6.70 20.33 -24.16
C SER A 356 -7.33 19.07 -24.75
N GLY A 357 -7.84 18.17 -23.91
CA GLY A 357 -8.31 16.83 -24.30
C GLY A 357 -7.22 15.75 -24.29
N ASN A 358 -5.95 16.14 -24.20
CA ASN A 358 -4.85 15.19 -24.00
C ASN A 358 -4.88 14.63 -22.58
N GLU A 359 -4.24 13.47 -22.39
CA GLU A 359 -4.10 12.87 -21.07
C GLU A 359 -2.65 12.89 -20.61
N ILE A 360 -2.45 12.87 -19.30
CA ILE A 360 -1.16 12.89 -18.64
C ILE A 360 -1.12 11.87 -17.53
N ILE A 361 0.00 11.16 -17.42
CA ILE A 361 0.31 10.33 -16.26
C ILE A 361 1.12 11.19 -15.27
N LEU A 362 0.68 11.23 -14.03
CA LEU A 362 1.33 11.95 -12.94
C LEU A 362 1.96 10.94 -12.00
N ALA A 363 3.27 10.97 -11.83
CA ALA A 363 4.01 10.02 -11.02
C ALA A 363 4.89 10.76 -10.00
N ALA A 364 4.76 10.41 -8.73
CA ALA A 364 5.50 11.02 -7.65
C ALA A 364 6.42 10.00 -6.96
N GLN A 365 7.69 10.32 -6.87
CA GLN A 365 8.76 9.46 -6.39
C GLN A 365 9.11 9.69 -4.92
N ILE A 366 9.63 8.67 -4.25
CA ILE A 366 10.17 8.78 -2.88
C ILE A 366 11.31 9.81 -2.81
N SER A 367 12.05 10.01 -3.91
CA SER A 367 13.08 11.05 -4.01
C SER A 367 12.55 12.49 -3.97
N GLY A 368 11.23 12.69 -3.96
CA GLY A 368 10.60 14.01 -4.03
C GLY A 368 10.53 14.59 -5.44
N VAL A 369 10.86 13.84 -6.48
CA VAL A 369 10.64 14.29 -7.86
C VAL A 369 9.25 13.84 -8.34
N VAL A 370 8.55 14.76 -8.96
CA VAL A 370 7.24 14.52 -9.56
C VAL A 370 7.36 14.69 -11.07
N TYR A 371 6.73 13.79 -11.80
CA TYR A 371 6.79 13.74 -13.26
C TYR A 371 5.39 13.84 -13.87
N GLY A 372 5.29 14.57 -14.96
CA GLY A 372 4.20 14.47 -15.93
C GLY A 372 4.68 13.70 -17.15
N LEU A 373 4.06 12.57 -17.47
CA LEU A 373 4.47 11.68 -18.54
C LEU A 373 3.39 11.60 -19.63
N ASP A 374 3.81 11.44 -20.88
CA ASP A 374 2.92 11.26 -22.02
C ASP A 374 2.54 9.77 -22.17
N PRO A 375 1.25 9.40 -21.98
CA PRO A 375 0.82 8.01 -22.14
C PRO A 375 0.84 7.53 -23.60
N ASP A 376 0.78 8.43 -24.58
CA ASP A 376 0.74 8.11 -26.00
C ASP A 376 2.16 7.93 -26.60
N HIS A 377 3.19 8.47 -25.95
CA HIS A 377 4.58 8.41 -26.41
C HIS A 377 5.49 7.66 -25.44
N GLY A 378 5.05 6.48 -24.97
CA GLY A 378 5.91 5.59 -24.18
C GLY A 378 6.35 6.13 -22.82
N GLY A 379 5.59 7.02 -22.23
CA GLY A 379 5.94 7.66 -20.96
C GLY A 379 7.02 8.75 -21.10
N GLU A 380 7.12 9.42 -22.26
CA GLU A 380 8.00 10.56 -22.43
C GLU A 380 7.73 11.63 -21.38
N ILE A 381 8.81 12.21 -20.83
CA ILE A 381 8.69 13.22 -19.78
C ILE A 381 8.24 14.55 -20.41
N LEU A 382 7.01 14.98 -20.12
CA LEU A 382 6.48 16.29 -20.51
C LEU A 382 7.03 17.38 -19.59
N TRP A 383 7.12 17.08 -18.30
CA TRP A 383 7.71 17.94 -17.29
C TRP A 383 8.14 17.12 -16.07
N GLN A 384 9.07 17.68 -15.31
CA GLN A 384 9.45 17.17 -13.99
C GLN A 384 9.65 18.34 -13.02
N HIS A 385 9.36 18.10 -11.74
CA HIS A 385 9.53 19.08 -10.68
C HIS A 385 10.05 18.40 -9.41
N ARG A 386 11.11 18.93 -8.79
CA ARG A 386 11.62 18.47 -7.50
C ARG A 386 10.93 19.24 -6.38
N LEU A 387 10.24 18.52 -5.49
CA LEU A 387 9.62 19.08 -4.30
C LEU A 387 10.69 19.23 -3.21
N GLY A 388 10.69 20.39 -2.54
CA GLY A 388 11.66 20.72 -1.50
C GLY A 388 12.82 21.59 -2.00
N GLY A 389 13.32 22.47 -1.11
CA GLY A 389 14.36 23.43 -1.43
C GLY A 389 15.69 22.73 -1.77
N ALA A 390 16.35 23.21 -2.81
CA ALA A 390 17.73 22.89 -3.09
C ALA A 390 18.61 23.34 -1.92
N SER A 391 19.00 22.42 -1.05
CA SER A 391 20.23 22.63 -0.32
C SER A 391 21.37 22.38 -1.30
N THR A 392 21.98 23.44 -1.80
CA THR A 392 23.25 23.40 -2.52
C THR A 392 24.44 23.15 -1.58
N ALA A 393 24.20 22.57 -0.43
CA ALA A 393 25.26 22.09 0.42
C ALA A 393 25.73 20.72 -0.13
N ALA A 394 26.94 20.69 -0.67
CA ALA A 394 27.63 19.47 -1.05
C ALA A 394 27.49 18.43 0.07
N ALA A 395 26.81 17.33 -0.21
CA ALA A 395 26.73 16.21 0.70
C ALA A 395 28.16 15.70 0.95
N THR A 396 28.62 15.83 2.18
CA THR A 396 29.80 15.11 2.64
C THR A 396 29.48 13.62 2.48
N PRO A 397 30.35 12.81 1.85
CA PRO A 397 30.09 11.39 1.71
C PRO A 397 29.95 10.78 3.11
N ALA A 398 28.77 10.32 3.45
CA ALA A 398 28.61 9.44 4.59
C ALA A 398 29.41 8.18 4.26
N THR A 399 30.42 7.88 5.06
CA THR A 399 31.15 6.61 5.02
C THR A 399 30.13 5.47 5.04
N ALA A 400 30.20 4.63 4.02
CA ALA A 400 29.41 3.43 3.91
C ALA A 400 29.59 2.56 5.17
N GLY A 401 28.62 2.61 6.04
CA GLY A 401 28.39 1.63 7.09
C GLY A 401 27.36 0.65 6.53
N ASP A 402 27.78 -0.61 6.38
CA ASP A 402 26.98 -1.73 5.93
C ASP A 402 25.72 -1.87 6.78
N GLY A 403 24.55 -1.60 6.21
CA GLY A 403 23.28 -1.72 6.92
C GLY A 403 22.11 -1.03 6.21
N ALA A 404 21.89 -1.35 4.95
CA ALA A 404 20.73 -0.85 4.21
C ALA A 404 19.54 -1.80 4.37
N GLY A 405 18.69 -1.49 5.28
CA GLY A 405 17.40 -2.17 5.47
C GLY A 405 16.44 -1.26 6.19
N ALA A 406 16.14 -0.11 5.61
CA ALA A 406 15.10 0.75 6.16
C ALA A 406 13.89 0.71 5.22
N ALA A 407 12.72 0.28 5.74
CA ALA A 407 11.46 0.89 5.32
C ALA A 407 11.72 2.40 5.24
N ALA A 408 11.22 3.08 4.19
CA ALA A 408 11.44 4.50 3.97
C ALA A 408 11.51 5.21 5.32
N SER A 409 12.69 5.56 5.78
CA SER A 409 12.84 6.14 7.09
C SER A 409 12.15 7.49 7.03
N ALA A 410 11.53 7.92 8.13
CA ALA A 410 10.89 9.22 8.25
C ALA A 410 11.81 10.41 7.89
N ASN A 411 13.06 10.13 7.55
CA ASN A 411 14.11 11.06 7.17
C ASN A 411 14.31 11.20 5.64
N GLU A 412 13.70 10.33 4.81
CA GLU A 412 13.77 10.46 3.36
C GLU A 412 12.63 11.36 2.89
N GLY A 413 12.98 12.57 2.46
CA GLY A 413 12.03 13.57 1.99
C GLY A 413 11.47 13.20 0.65
N GLY A 414 10.17 12.82 0.59
CA GLY A 414 9.53 12.48 -0.68
C GLY A 414 8.06 12.14 -0.55
N VAL A 415 7.48 11.60 -1.59
CA VAL A 415 6.07 11.25 -1.64
C VAL A 415 5.89 9.81 -1.23
N ALA A 416 5.30 9.59 -0.05
CA ALA A 416 5.20 8.25 0.52
C ALA A 416 4.00 7.46 -0.04
N TRP A 417 2.77 7.97 0.08
CA TRP A 417 1.58 7.12 -0.15
C TRP A 417 0.64 7.57 -1.25
N GLY A 418 0.75 8.78 -1.74
CA GLY A 418 0.02 9.17 -2.93
C GLY A 418 -0.48 10.60 -2.97
N ALA A 419 -0.49 11.09 -4.19
CA ALA A 419 -1.02 12.38 -4.56
C ALA A 419 -2.52 12.31 -4.90
N ALA A 420 -3.16 13.47 -5.04
CA ALA A 420 -4.50 13.61 -5.58
C ALA A 420 -4.53 14.66 -6.68
N ALA A 421 -5.41 14.51 -7.66
CA ALA A 421 -5.49 15.47 -8.77
C ALA A 421 -6.93 15.86 -9.07
N ASP A 422 -7.24 17.16 -9.03
CA ASP A 422 -8.48 17.70 -9.58
C ASP A 422 -8.33 18.01 -11.09
N HIS A 423 -9.13 18.89 -11.66
CA HIS A 423 -9.06 19.23 -13.09
C HIS A 423 -7.93 20.21 -13.44
N ARG A 424 -7.24 20.81 -12.45
CA ARG A 424 -6.28 21.89 -12.63
C ARG A 424 -4.95 21.67 -11.95
N SER A 425 -4.97 20.93 -10.83
CA SER A 425 -3.84 20.81 -9.93
C SER A 425 -3.59 19.38 -9.49
N LEU A 426 -2.32 19.04 -9.36
CA LEU A 426 -1.83 17.90 -8.62
C LEU A 426 -1.47 18.36 -7.20
N PHE A 427 -2.05 17.72 -6.20
CA PHE A 427 -1.76 17.95 -4.79
C PHE A 427 -0.86 16.84 -4.28
N VAL A 428 0.30 17.23 -3.74
CA VAL A 428 1.33 16.28 -3.32
C VAL A 428 1.76 16.60 -1.89
N ALA A 429 1.64 15.62 -1.02
CA ALA A 429 2.16 15.68 0.35
C ALA A 429 3.59 15.15 0.38
N VAL A 430 4.48 15.93 0.97
CA VAL A 430 5.89 15.57 1.14
C VAL A 430 6.11 15.11 2.59
N SER A 431 6.59 13.89 2.75
CA SER A 431 6.65 13.23 4.05
C SER A 431 7.75 13.79 4.96
N GLY A 432 8.83 14.19 4.50
CA GLY A 432 9.86 14.76 5.34
C GLY A 432 11.00 15.20 4.47
N LEU A 433 11.40 16.35 4.63
CA LEU A 433 12.57 16.84 3.99
C LEU A 433 13.76 16.54 4.84
N LEU A 434 14.86 16.30 4.20
CA LEU A 434 16.21 16.36 4.71
C LEU A 434 16.25 17.35 5.88
N ALA A 435 15.98 16.82 7.07
CA ALA A 435 15.78 17.63 8.25
C ALA A 435 17.10 18.31 8.58
N GLN A 436 17.15 19.59 8.32
CA GLN A 436 18.06 20.45 9.08
C GLN A 436 17.70 20.31 10.56
N PRO A 437 18.65 20.25 11.49
CA PRO A 437 18.35 20.28 12.91
C PRO A 437 17.41 21.45 13.21
N GLY A 438 16.19 21.16 13.65
CA GLY A 438 15.13 22.15 13.94
C GLY A 438 14.03 22.29 12.88
N ASN A 439 14.14 21.69 11.69
CA ASN A 439 13.05 21.64 10.73
C ASN A 439 12.50 20.22 10.63
N LEU A 440 11.43 19.93 11.37
CA LEU A 440 10.75 18.63 11.40
C LEU A 440 9.79 18.44 10.20
N GLY A 441 10.03 19.13 9.11
CA GLY A 441 9.21 19.49 8.00
C GLY A 441 8.53 18.40 7.23
N GLY A 442 7.24 18.60 7.03
CA GLY A 442 6.43 18.14 5.91
C GLY A 442 5.89 19.33 5.17
N SER A 443 5.27 19.12 4.02
CA SER A 443 4.63 20.18 3.25
C SER A 443 3.58 19.64 2.30
N LEU A 444 2.58 20.48 1.99
CA LEU A 444 1.61 20.20 0.95
C LEU A 444 1.83 21.15 -0.21
N TRP A 445 1.94 20.58 -1.41
CA TRP A 445 2.17 21.31 -2.66
C TRP A 445 0.95 21.20 -3.56
N ALA A 446 0.66 22.26 -4.31
CA ALA A 446 -0.18 22.20 -5.48
C ALA A 446 0.64 22.55 -6.72
N LEU A 447 0.66 21.65 -7.68
CA LEU A 447 1.34 21.82 -8.96
C LEU A 447 0.32 21.96 -10.09
N ASP A 448 0.63 22.77 -11.08
CA ASP A 448 -0.16 22.85 -12.32
C ASP A 448 -0.05 21.53 -13.09
N LEU A 449 -1.17 20.93 -13.50
CA LEU A 449 -1.18 19.63 -14.18
C LEU A 449 -0.39 19.63 -15.50
N LYS A 450 -0.49 20.72 -16.25
CA LYS A 450 0.09 20.80 -17.60
C LYS A 450 1.59 21.06 -17.58
N THR A 451 2.07 21.85 -16.59
CA THR A 451 3.44 22.37 -16.59
C THR A 451 4.30 21.89 -15.44
N GLY A 452 3.69 21.29 -14.40
CA GLY A 452 4.37 20.92 -13.17
C GLY A 452 4.82 22.11 -12.31
N THR A 453 4.48 23.34 -12.68
CA THR A 453 4.89 24.52 -11.92
C THR A 453 4.11 24.64 -10.61
N PRO A 454 4.77 25.00 -9.49
CA PRO A 454 4.07 25.22 -8.23
C PRO A 454 3.05 26.36 -8.34
N ARG A 455 1.83 26.09 -7.88
CA ARG A 455 0.77 27.08 -7.67
C ARG A 455 0.85 27.67 -6.27
N TRP A 456 1.08 26.81 -5.30
CA TRP A 456 1.31 27.17 -3.92
C TRP A 456 2.02 26.02 -3.15
N LEU A 457 2.61 26.38 -2.02
CA LEU A 457 3.23 25.50 -1.05
C LEU A 457 2.78 25.92 0.34
N THR A 458 2.37 24.95 1.16
CA THR A 458 2.08 25.16 2.58
C THR A 458 2.96 24.23 3.41
N PRO A 459 3.91 24.77 4.19
CA PRO A 459 4.68 23.99 5.16
C PRO A 459 3.77 23.39 6.23
N ALA A 460 4.14 22.23 6.76
CA ALA A 460 3.45 21.68 7.92
C ALA A 460 3.57 22.65 9.11
N PRO A 461 2.46 22.94 9.83
CA PRO A 461 2.53 23.74 11.04
C PRO A 461 3.41 23.09 12.10
N ALA A 462 4.19 23.88 12.82
CA ALA A 462 5.00 23.42 13.95
C ALA A 462 4.12 23.22 15.19
N THR A 463 3.30 22.17 15.20
CA THR A 463 2.45 21.81 16.33
C THR A 463 3.18 20.83 17.25
N PRO A 464 3.10 20.97 18.60
CA PRO A 464 3.63 19.96 19.50
C PRO A 464 2.91 18.63 19.30
N CYS A 465 3.65 17.51 19.27
CA CYS A 465 3.02 16.19 19.31
C CYS A 465 2.39 15.94 20.69
N SER A 466 1.20 15.38 20.69
CA SER A 466 0.43 15.12 21.92
C SER A 466 0.70 13.75 22.56
N TRP A 467 1.54 12.91 21.95
CA TRP A 467 1.92 11.60 22.52
C TRP A 467 3.37 11.58 22.99
N SER A 468 3.63 10.80 24.04
CA SER A 468 4.92 10.70 24.72
C SER A 468 5.85 9.60 24.15
N GLU A 469 5.37 8.74 23.25
CA GLU A 469 6.11 7.59 22.74
C GLU A 469 6.54 7.82 21.30
N GLY A 470 7.83 8.04 21.07
CA GLY A 470 8.45 8.16 19.77
C GLY A 470 8.75 9.59 19.31
N PRO A 471 9.54 9.74 18.24
CA PRO A 471 9.90 11.04 17.72
C PRO A 471 8.69 11.74 17.10
N CYS A 472 8.46 12.98 17.50
CA CYS A 472 7.49 13.85 16.86
C CYS A 472 7.97 14.24 15.46
N SER A 473 7.13 14.03 14.45
CA SER A 473 7.40 14.42 13.08
C SER A 473 6.17 15.14 12.50
N HIS A 474 6.41 16.20 11.76
CA HIS A 474 5.36 16.90 10.99
C HIS A 474 5.29 16.40 9.55
N ALA A 475 5.89 15.25 9.26
CA ALA A 475 5.85 14.61 7.96
C ALA A 475 4.40 14.42 7.49
N GLN A 476 4.10 14.90 6.29
CA GLN A 476 2.79 14.65 5.67
C GLN A 476 2.87 13.35 4.86
N SER A 477 2.75 12.22 5.56
CA SER A 477 2.97 10.89 4.99
C SER A 477 1.71 10.27 4.39
N GLN A 478 0.52 10.74 4.79
CA GLN A 478 -0.74 10.16 4.37
C GLN A 478 -1.07 10.49 2.91
N ALA A 479 -1.78 9.58 2.23
CA ALA A 479 -2.30 9.86 0.89
C ALA A 479 -3.28 11.04 0.90
N VAL A 480 -3.10 11.94 -0.06
CA VAL A 480 -3.90 13.16 -0.19
C VAL A 480 -5.29 12.84 -0.77
N THR A 481 -6.31 13.58 -0.36
CA THR A 481 -7.66 13.49 -0.93
C THR A 481 -8.16 14.88 -1.28
N VAL A 482 -8.71 15.05 -2.46
CA VAL A 482 -9.22 16.34 -2.93
C VAL A 482 -10.71 16.30 -3.27
N MET A 483 -11.39 17.38 -2.96
CA MET A 483 -12.77 17.68 -3.37
C MET A 483 -12.86 19.13 -3.89
N PRO A 484 -13.96 19.56 -4.50
CA PRO A 484 -14.10 20.94 -4.93
C PRO A 484 -13.82 21.94 -3.80
N GLY A 485 -12.77 22.76 -3.97
CA GLY A 485 -12.35 23.81 -3.06
C GLY A 485 -11.53 23.39 -1.83
N SER A 486 -11.39 22.09 -1.55
CA SER A 486 -10.64 21.64 -0.36
C SER A 486 -9.79 20.39 -0.66
N VAL A 487 -8.60 20.32 -0.06
CA VAL A 487 -7.72 19.16 -0.09
C VAL A 487 -7.37 18.74 1.35
N PHE A 488 -7.48 17.44 1.63
CA PHE A 488 -7.22 16.85 2.94
C PHE A 488 -5.88 16.13 2.94
N SER A 489 -5.09 16.37 3.98
CA SER A 489 -3.80 15.72 4.20
C SER A 489 -3.62 15.45 5.69
N GLY A 490 -3.22 14.23 6.01
CA GLY A 490 -2.85 13.84 7.37
C GLY A 490 -1.34 13.85 7.55
N SER A 491 -0.91 14.04 8.79
CA SER A 491 0.50 14.11 9.15
C SER A 491 0.86 13.25 10.34
N MET A 492 2.15 12.98 10.49
CA MET A 492 2.71 12.15 11.57
C MET A 492 2.55 12.79 12.95
N ASP A 493 2.23 14.09 13.03
CA ASP A 493 1.86 14.76 14.28
C ASP A 493 0.43 14.43 14.74
N GLY A 494 -0.28 13.54 14.02
CA GLY A 494 -1.65 13.12 14.32
C GLY A 494 -2.72 14.14 13.91
N HIS A 495 -2.37 15.14 13.14
CA HIS A 495 -3.32 16.13 12.66
C HIS A 495 -3.85 15.82 11.27
N LEU A 496 -5.17 15.74 11.13
CA LEU A 496 -5.85 15.78 9.84
C LEU A 496 -6.20 17.22 9.52
N ARG A 497 -5.70 17.73 8.40
CA ARG A 497 -5.92 19.12 7.97
C ARG A 497 -6.62 19.18 6.62
N ALA A 498 -7.51 20.15 6.48
CA ALA A 498 -8.08 20.53 5.20
C ALA A 498 -7.52 21.89 4.77
N TYR A 499 -7.13 21.98 3.50
CA TYR A 499 -6.51 23.16 2.92
C TYR A 499 -7.35 23.66 1.73
N SER A 500 -7.33 24.96 1.46
CA SER A 500 -7.92 25.54 0.26
C SER A 500 -7.15 25.09 -0.98
N THR A 501 -7.84 24.55 -1.99
CA THR A 501 -7.22 24.19 -3.27
C THR A 501 -6.68 25.41 -4.04
N ILE A 502 -7.15 26.62 -3.71
CA ILE A 502 -6.78 27.86 -4.41
C ILE A 502 -5.42 28.38 -3.96
N ASN A 503 -5.16 28.40 -2.63
CA ASN A 503 -4.01 29.10 -2.06
C ASN A 503 -3.32 28.35 -0.91
N GLY A 504 -3.72 27.10 -0.61
CA GLY A 504 -3.12 26.29 0.44
C GLY A 504 -3.41 26.72 1.88
N LYS A 505 -4.27 27.73 2.10
CA LYS A 505 -4.65 28.15 3.46
C LYS A 505 -5.36 27.02 4.19
N ILE A 506 -4.98 26.76 5.44
CA ILE A 506 -5.67 25.78 6.30
C ILE A 506 -7.08 26.31 6.60
N LEU A 507 -8.07 25.47 6.26
CA LEU A 507 -9.49 25.71 6.49
C LEU A 507 -10.00 25.04 7.75
N TRP A 508 -9.39 23.90 8.12
CA TRP A 508 -9.75 23.08 9.25
C TRP A 508 -8.56 22.25 9.70
N ASP A 509 -8.44 22.02 11.00
CA ASP A 509 -7.38 21.24 11.63
C ASP A 509 -7.96 20.48 12.82
N PHE A 510 -7.74 19.16 12.86
CA PHE A 510 -8.21 18.30 13.92
C PHE A 510 -7.11 17.37 14.41
N ASN A 511 -6.80 17.45 15.71
CA ASN A 511 -5.88 16.52 16.35
C ASN A 511 -6.58 15.19 16.61
N THR A 512 -6.15 14.14 15.90
CA THR A 512 -6.66 12.77 16.07
C THR A 512 -5.88 11.99 17.15
N ALA A 513 -4.70 12.44 17.55
CA ALA A 513 -3.82 11.73 18.48
C ALA A 513 -4.30 11.88 19.94
N LYS A 514 -5.46 11.29 20.23
CA LYS A 514 -6.09 11.29 21.55
C LYS A 514 -7.00 10.08 21.72
N PRO A 515 -7.38 9.71 22.96
CA PRO A 515 -8.39 8.68 23.21
C PRO A 515 -9.76 9.09 22.69
N PHE A 516 -10.54 8.10 22.21
CA PHE A 516 -11.91 8.28 21.74
C PHE A 516 -12.89 7.34 22.45
N GLN A 517 -14.09 7.82 22.70
CA GLN A 517 -15.24 6.95 22.99
C GLN A 517 -15.72 6.33 21.69
N THR A 518 -15.65 5.01 21.61
CA THR A 518 -15.98 4.27 20.38
C THR A 518 -17.37 3.65 20.44
N GLN A 519 -18.04 3.54 19.29
CA GLN A 519 -19.37 2.94 19.17
C GLN A 519 -19.40 1.47 19.58
N ASN A 520 -18.30 0.76 19.40
CA ASN A 520 -18.19 -0.67 19.76
C ASN A 520 -17.57 -0.93 21.14
N GLY A 521 -17.30 0.11 21.93
CA GLY A 521 -16.74 0.00 23.28
C GLY A 521 -15.29 -0.51 23.35
N VAL A 522 -14.62 -0.65 22.23
CA VAL A 522 -13.18 -0.97 22.18
C VAL A 522 -12.39 0.25 22.61
N ARG A 523 -11.47 0.08 23.59
CA ARG A 523 -10.56 1.16 23.97
C ARG A 523 -9.66 1.50 22.79
N ALA A 524 -9.75 2.72 22.32
CA ALA A 524 -9.04 3.14 21.12
C ALA A 524 -8.51 4.58 21.26
N SER A 525 -7.38 4.81 20.61
CA SER A 525 -6.70 6.10 20.54
C SER A 525 -6.25 6.32 19.11
N GLY A 526 -6.42 7.52 18.62
CA GLY A 526 -5.76 7.92 17.39
C GLY A 526 -4.25 8.08 17.60
N GLY A 527 -3.53 8.35 16.52
CA GLY A 527 -2.08 8.46 16.48
C GLY A 527 -1.62 9.13 15.20
N PRO A 528 -0.37 8.88 14.78
CA PRO A 528 0.15 9.33 13.50
C PRO A 528 -0.75 8.95 12.33
N LEU A 529 -0.87 9.83 11.35
CA LEU A 529 -1.63 9.60 10.13
C LEU A 529 -0.68 9.19 8.99
N GLU A 530 -0.78 7.92 8.63
CA GLU A 530 0.03 7.29 7.58
C GLU A 530 -0.88 6.53 6.60
N HIS A 531 -0.31 6.08 5.47
CA HIS A 531 -0.92 5.17 4.51
C HIS A 531 -2.16 5.72 3.81
N GLY A 532 -3.34 5.12 4.05
CA GLY A 532 -4.59 5.51 3.42
C GLY A 532 -5.04 6.92 3.81
N GLY A 533 -5.61 7.68 2.87
CA GLY A 533 -6.09 9.03 3.11
C GLY A 533 -7.56 9.10 3.51
N ALA A 534 -8.09 10.32 3.60
CA ALA A 534 -9.49 10.54 3.88
C ALA A 534 -10.39 9.99 2.76
N THR A 535 -11.49 9.35 3.13
CA THR A 535 -12.60 8.98 2.25
C THR A 535 -13.73 9.98 2.45
N ILE A 536 -14.18 10.63 1.38
CA ILE A 536 -15.19 11.68 1.43
C ILE A 536 -16.39 11.26 0.59
N VAL A 537 -17.50 10.97 1.22
CA VAL A 537 -18.76 10.55 0.55
C VAL A 537 -19.98 10.98 1.37
N ASN A 538 -21.04 11.37 0.71
CA ASN A 538 -22.36 11.65 1.31
C ASN A 538 -22.28 12.58 2.54
N GLY A 539 -21.50 13.66 2.46
CA GLY A 539 -21.41 14.64 3.53
C GLY A 539 -20.51 14.23 4.71
N THR A 540 -19.80 13.09 4.61
CA THR A 540 -18.97 12.57 5.70
C THR A 540 -17.53 12.34 5.23
N VAL A 541 -16.58 12.67 6.11
CA VAL A 541 -15.14 12.40 5.96
C VAL A 541 -14.77 11.27 6.90
N TYR A 542 -14.27 10.16 6.36
CA TYR A 542 -13.81 9.00 7.13
C TYR A 542 -12.30 8.94 7.08
N ILE A 543 -11.66 8.67 8.23
CA ILE A 543 -10.21 8.57 8.32
C ILE A 543 -9.79 7.57 9.39
N ASN A 544 -8.73 6.83 9.11
CA ASN A 544 -8.09 5.95 10.06
C ASN A 544 -6.94 6.67 10.78
N SER A 545 -6.86 6.47 12.08
CA SER A 545 -5.82 7.05 12.93
C SER A 545 -5.53 6.13 14.11
N GLY A 546 -4.30 5.66 14.26
CA GLY A 546 -3.95 4.70 15.31
C GLY A 546 -4.78 3.42 15.21
N ASN A 547 -5.50 3.06 16.28
CA ASN A 547 -6.47 1.96 16.24
C ASN A 547 -7.93 2.45 16.19
N THR A 548 -8.17 3.61 15.55
CA THR A 548 -9.52 4.18 15.38
C THR A 548 -9.86 4.45 13.93
N LEU A 549 -11.14 4.27 13.59
CA LEU A 549 -11.79 4.87 12.44
C LEU A 549 -12.66 6.02 12.92
N LEU A 550 -12.47 7.20 12.37
CA LEU A 550 -13.18 8.43 12.72
C LEU A 550 -14.07 8.87 11.56
N ALA A 551 -15.30 9.28 11.86
CA ALA A 551 -16.21 9.90 10.91
C ALA A 551 -16.48 11.35 11.33
N PHE A 552 -16.34 12.28 10.38
CA PHE A 552 -16.62 13.69 10.57
C PHE A 552 -17.72 14.15 9.62
N SER A 553 -18.63 14.95 10.11
CA SER A 553 -19.66 15.61 9.31
C SER A 553 -19.84 17.05 9.76
N VAL A 554 -20.62 17.83 9.02
CA VAL A 554 -20.92 19.22 9.41
C VAL A 554 -21.67 19.20 10.74
N ASP A 555 -21.14 19.92 11.72
CA ASP A 555 -21.65 19.99 13.12
C ASP A 555 -21.77 18.62 13.82
N GLY A 556 -21.10 17.57 13.33
CA GLY A 556 -21.16 16.22 13.89
C GLY A 556 -22.50 15.49 13.70
N LYS A 557 -23.31 15.90 12.73
CA LYS A 557 -24.69 15.39 12.49
C LYS A 557 -24.77 14.35 11.38
#